data_e03dd236253d6858d0577af01f881161
#
_entry.id   e03dd236253d6858d0577af01f881161
#
_cell.length_a   1.000
_cell.length_b   1.000
_cell.length_c   1.000
_cell.angle_alpha   90.00
_cell.angle_beta   90.00
_cell.angle_gamma   90.00
#
_symmetry.space_group_name_H-M   'P 1'
#
loop_
_entity.id
_entity.type
_entity.pdbx_description
1 polymer ?
#
loop_
_entity_poly.entity_id
_entity_poly.type
_entity_poly.pdbx_seq_one_letter_code
_entity_poly.pdbx_strand_id
1 'polypeptide(L)'
;MTLTFFDGLFLFIAILLNTLITIIFIVRYRGPEGLEHKIGYIVIACTIPLAIILINYILVGVDLWIIIYITIIISFLIFEAILDYILKLSFRTNPKIAVPFVLFYYIAFWGLLAISFVIQLMFGFIVFIFFMISVIITIYTHKKDNDKMTLRKDNDKEQN
;
A
#
# COMPACT_ATOMS: atom_id res chain seq x y z
N MET A 1 -20.94 -12.98 -14.30
CA MET A 1 -20.63 -13.58 -13.01
C MET A 1 -21.43 -12.83 -11.97
N THR A 2 -22.24 -13.50 -11.15
CA THR A 2 -23.00 -12.84 -10.07
C THR A 2 -22.00 -12.47 -8.99
N LEU A 3 -21.94 -11.18 -8.63
CA LEU A 3 -21.05 -10.68 -7.59
C LEU A 3 -21.38 -11.35 -6.26
N THR A 4 -20.45 -12.07 -5.69
CA THR A 4 -20.64 -12.68 -4.36
C THR A 4 -20.44 -11.63 -3.26
N PHE A 5 -20.91 -11.90 -2.05
CA PHE A 5 -20.65 -11.02 -0.90
C PHE A 5 -19.13 -10.80 -0.68
N PHE A 6 -18.32 -11.85 -0.82
CA PHE A 6 -16.88 -11.79 -0.62
C PHE A 6 -16.16 -10.99 -1.72
N ASP A 7 -16.66 -11.03 -2.96
CA ASP A 7 -16.14 -10.19 -4.05
C ASP A 7 -16.40 -8.72 -3.76
N GLY A 8 -17.62 -8.37 -3.31
CA GLY A 8 -17.96 -7.01 -2.89
C GLY A 8 -17.12 -6.53 -1.71
N LEU A 9 -16.89 -7.39 -0.72
CA LEU A 9 -16.04 -7.10 0.43
C LEU A 9 -14.58 -6.88 0.01
N PHE A 10 -14.05 -7.71 -0.91
CA PHE A 10 -12.70 -7.54 -1.47
C PHE A 10 -12.56 -6.19 -2.17
N LEU A 11 -13.51 -5.83 -3.05
CA LEU A 11 -13.49 -4.56 -3.77
C LEU A 11 -13.54 -3.36 -2.83
N PHE A 12 -14.37 -3.42 -1.79
CA PHE A 12 -14.42 -2.39 -0.76
C PHE A 12 -13.07 -2.21 -0.05
N ILE A 13 -12.45 -3.33 0.36
CA ILE A 13 -11.13 -3.30 1.02
C ILE A 13 -10.05 -2.79 0.05
N ALA A 14 -10.12 -3.15 -1.23
CA ALA A 14 -9.20 -2.69 -2.24
C ALA A 14 -9.22 -1.16 -2.39
N ILE A 15 -10.40 -0.56 -2.46
CA ILE A 15 -10.57 0.90 -2.51
C ILE A 15 -10.11 1.54 -1.20
N LEU A 16 -10.50 0.95 -0.06
CA LEU A 16 -10.13 1.45 1.26
C LEU A 16 -8.61 1.47 1.44
N LEU A 17 -7.90 0.39 1.13
CA LEU A 17 -6.45 0.29 1.23
C LEU A 17 -5.75 1.33 0.34
N ASN A 18 -6.16 1.45 -0.93
CA ASN A 18 -5.59 2.47 -1.82
C ASN A 18 -5.79 3.88 -1.28
N THR A 19 -6.99 4.17 -0.76
CA THR A 19 -7.32 5.48 -0.18
C THR A 19 -6.47 5.76 1.07
N LEU A 20 -6.39 4.81 2.00
CA LEU A 20 -5.64 4.96 3.25
C LEU A 20 -4.15 5.17 2.99
N ILE A 21 -3.56 4.40 2.07
CA ILE A 21 -2.15 4.55 1.71
C ILE A 21 -1.89 5.90 1.04
N THR A 22 -2.80 6.35 0.16
CA THR A 22 -2.72 7.69 -0.44
C THR A 22 -2.73 8.77 0.65
N ILE A 23 -3.62 8.65 1.64
CA ILE A 23 -3.68 9.57 2.78
C ILE A 23 -2.40 9.52 3.61
N ILE A 24 -1.85 8.32 3.88
CA ILE A 24 -0.57 8.17 4.60
C ILE A 24 0.54 8.94 3.88
N PHE A 25 0.66 8.84 2.56
CA PHE A 25 1.67 9.60 1.80
C PHE A 25 1.48 11.12 1.92
N ILE A 26 0.22 11.60 1.86
CA ILE A 26 -0.09 13.03 2.02
C ILE A 26 0.22 13.50 3.44
N VAL A 27 -0.16 12.72 4.46
CA VAL A 27 0.04 13.05 5.88
C VAL A 27 1.53 13.11 6.21
N ARG A 28 2.34 12.17 5.73
CA ARG A 28 3.79 12.20 5.88
C ARG A 28 4.41 13.47 5.32
N TYR A 29 3.81 14.00 4.27
CA TYR A 29 4.33 15.18 3.60
C TYR A 29 3.94 16.50 4.28
N ARG A 30 2.71 16.62 4.81
CA ARG A 30 2.13 17.88 5.33
C ARG A 30 1.37 17.72 6.65
N GLY A 31 1.21 16.51 7.14
CA GLY A 31 0.36 16.24 8.29
C GLY A 31 1.07 16.36 9.64
N PRO A 32 0.30 16.34 10.73
CA PRO A 32 0.83 16.31 12.08
C PRO A 32 1.55 14.99 12.34
N GLU A 33 2.65 15.06 13.11
CA GLU A 33 3.41 13.90 13.53
C GLU A 33 2.52 12.86 14.24
N GLY A 34 2.68 11.60 13.89
CA GLY A 34 1.97 10.46 14.49
C GLY A 34 0.59 10.14 13.89
N LEU A 35 -0.01 10.99 13.04
CA LEU A 35 -1.27 10.66 12.37
C LEU A 35 -1.09 9.48 11.38
N GLU A 36 0.06 9.40 10.72
CA GLU A 36 0.41 8.28 9.83
C GLU A 36 0.35 6.93 10.55
N HIS A 37 0.83 6.86 11.80
CA HIS A 37 0.78 5.63 12.58
C HIS A 37 -0.66 5.21 12.92
N LYS A 38 -1.53 6.18 13.25
CA LYS A 38 -2.96 5.89 13.52
C LYS A 38 -3.66 5.32 12.29
N ILE A 39 -3.41 5.90 11.13
CA ILE A 39 -3.98 5.41 9.87
C ILE A 39 -3.39 4.04 9.51
N GLY A 40 -2.10 3.82 9.74
CA GLY A 40 -1.44 2.55 9.51
C GLY A 40 -2.03 1.40 10.35
N TYR A 41 -2.51 1.65 11.58
CA TYR A 41 -3.25 0.62 12.34
C TYR A 41 -4.52 0.16 11.61
N ILE A 42 -5.23 1.07 10.93
CA ILE A 42 -6.43 0.73 10.15
C ILE A 42 -6.04 -0.11 8.93
N VAL A 43 -4.92 0.24 8.27
CA VAL A 43 -4.37 -0.54 7.15
C VAL A 43 -4.05 -1.97 7.57
N ILE A 44 -3.38 -2.14 8.72
CA ILE A 44 -3.05 -3.46 9.28
C ILE A 44 -4.32 -4.22 9.66
N ALA A 45 -5.34 -3.56 10.22
CA ALA A 45 -6.60 -4.18 10.57
C ALA A 45 -7.34 -4.78 9.34
N CYS A 46 -7.10 -4.24 8.13
CA CYS A 46 -7.62 -4.79 6.89
C CYS A 46 -7.07 -6.20 6.57
N THR A 47 -6.00 -6.64 7.24
CA THR A 47 -5.48 -8.01 7.12
C THR A 47 -6.52 -9.06 7.57
N ILE A 48 -7.32 -8.74 8.58
CA ILE A 48 -8.33 -9.68 9.13
C ILE A 48 -9.40 -10.02 8.09
N PRO A 49 -10.13 -9.05 7.51
CA PRO A 49 -11.12 -9.37 6.49
C PRO A 49 -10.51 -9.96 5.21
N LEU A 50 -9.27 -9.57 4.83
CA LEU A 50 -8.57 -10.22 3.71
C LEU A 50 -8.27 -11.69 3.98
N ALA A 51 -7.89 -12.06 5.21
CA ALA A 51 -7.70 -13.46 5.60
C ALA A 51 -9.02 -14.26 5.53
N ILE A 52 -10.14 -13.66 5.94
CA ILE A 52 -11.46 -14.29 5.84
C ILE A 52 -11.83 -14.53 4.35
N ILE A 53 -11.59 -13.54 3.48
CA ILE A 53 -11.81 -13.65 2.04
C ILE A 53 -10.93 -14.77 1.46
N LEU A 54 -9.64 -14.81 1.84
CA LEU A 54 -8.69 -15.83 1.39
C LEU A 54 -9.20 -17.24 1.74
N ILE A 55 -9.63 -17.46 2.98
CA ILE A 55 -10.18 -18.75 3.42
C ILE A 55 -11.42 -19.12 2.59
N ASN A 56 -12.34 -18.16 2.39
CA ASN A 56 -13.53 -18.40 1.58
C ASN A 56 -13.17 -18.78 0.12
N TYR A 57 -12.24 -18.07 -0.50
CA TYR A 57 -11.81 -18.33 -1.87
C TYR A 57 -11.12 -19.70 -2.01
N ILE A 58 -10.37 -20.15 -1.01
CA ILE A 58 -9.80 -21.49 -0.98
C ILE A 58 -10.93 -22.55 -0.90
N LEU A 59 -11.92 -22.33 -0.04
CA LEU A 59 -13.04 -23.28 0.15
C LEU A 59 -13.94 -23.39 -1.09
N VAL A 60 -14.12 -22.29 -1.82
CA VAL A 60 -14.94 -22.25 -3.05
C VAL A 60 -14.15 -22.77 -4.26
N GLY A 61 -12.81 -22.88 -4.16
CA GLY A 61 -11.97 -23.35 -5.26
C GLY A 61 -11.76 -22.31 -6.35
N VAL A 62 -11.57 -21.03 -5.96
CA VAL A 62 -11.23 -19.94 -6.89
C VAL A 62 -9.85 -20.19 -7.49
N ASP A 63 -9.58 -19.61 -8.67
CA ASP A 63 -8.32 -19.77 -9.39
C ASP A 63 -7.08 -19.53 -8.52
N LEU A 64 -6.10 -20.41 -8.60
CA LEU A 64 -4.89 -20.41 -7.75
C LEU A 64 -4.14 -19.09 -7.77
N TRP A 65 -4.09 -18.39 -8.92
CA TRP A 65 -3.39 -17.12 -9.03
C TRP A 65 -4.03 -16.02 -8.17
N ILE A 66 -5.37 -16.03 -7.98
CA ILE A 66 -6.08 -15.09 -7.09
C ILE A 66 -5.68 -15.34 -5.65
N ILE A 67 -5.65 -16.63 -5.24
CA ILE A 67 -5.22 -17.06 -3.90
C ILE A 67 -3.78 -16.58 -3.62
N ILE A 68 -2.88 -16.77 -4.60
CA ILE A 68 -1.48 -16.33 -4.49
C ILE A 68 -1.40 -14.81 -4.29
N TYR A 69 -2.11 -14.01 -5.08
CA TYR A 69 -2.06 -12.55 -4.95
C TYR A 69 -2.64 -12.06 -3.63
N ILE A 70 -3.75 -12.62 -3.14
CA ILE A 70 -4.29 -12.24 -1.83
C ILE A 70 -3.30 -12.60 -0.71
N THR A 71 -2.63 -13.74 -0.82
CA THR A 71 -1.57 -14.14 0.13
C THR A 71 -0.40 -13.14 0.09
N ILE A 72 0.01 -12.67 -1.09
CA ILE A 72 1.05 -11.64 -1.25
C ILE A 72 0.61 -10.33 -0.59
N ILE A 73 -0.64 -9.89 -0.78
CA ILE A 73 -1.18 -8.68 -0.16
C ILE A 73 -1.16 -8.78 1.36
N ILE A 74 -1.65 -9.89 1.92
CA ILE A 74 -1.62 -10.14 3.36
C ILE A 74 -0.19 -10.15 3.90
N SER A 75 0.72 -10.84 3.21
CA SER A 75 2.15 -10.90 3.59
C SER A 75 2.80 -9.53 3.58
N PHE A 76 2.46 -8.67 2.61
CA PHE A 76 2.92 -7.29 2.55
C PHE A 76 2.44 -6.48 3.77
N LEU A 77 1.14 -6.56 4.11
CA LEU A 77 0.58 -5.84 5.26
C LEU A 77 1.20 -6.28 6.59
N ILE A 78 1.45 -7.58 6.76
CA ILE A 78 2.15 -8.12 7.93
C ILE A 78 3.60 -7.64 7.97
N PHE A 79 4.29 -7.63 6.83
CA PHE A 79 5.66 -7.16 6.72
C PHE A 79 5.77 -5.67 7.06
N GLU A 80 4.85 -4.84 6.57
CA GLU A 80 4.76 -3.42 6.93
C GLU A 80 4.52 -3.25 8.44
N ALA A 81 3.61 -4.05 9.02
CA ALA A 81 3.37 -4.04 10.45
C ALA A 81 4.62 -4.36 11.27
N ILE A 82 5.40 -5.36 10.86
CA ILE A 82 6.64 -5.74 11.54
C ILE A 82 7.66 -4.61 11.47
N LEU A 83 7.88 -4.01 10.30
CA LEU A 83 8.87 -2.95 10.12
C LEU A 83 8.53 -1.67 10.86
N ASP A 84 7.29 -1.19 10.73
CA ASP A 84 6.88 0.12 11.27
C ASP A 84 6.53 0.07 12.76
N TYR A 85 5.95 -1.03 13.27
CA TYR A 85 5.40 -1.08 14.64
C TYR A 85 6.19 -1.97 15.58
N ILE A 86 6.76 -3.08 15.12
CA ILE A 86 7.53 -3.99 15.98
C ILE A 86 8.98 -3.57 16.01
N LEU A 87 9.63 -3.45 14.86
CA LEU A 87 11.04 -3.11 14.76
C LEU A 87 11.29 -1.60 14.83
N LYS A 88 10.28 -0.78 14.55
CA LYS A 88 10.37 0.70 14.54
C LYS A 88 11.58 1.22 13.75
N LEU A 89 11.91 0.51 12.66
CA LEU A 89 13.07 0.84 11.85
C LEU A 89 12.80 2.04 10.99
N SER A 90 13.75 2.98 10.96
CA SER A 90 13.78 4.04 9.93
C SER A 90 14.25 3.48 8.58
N PHE A 91 13.63 2.35 8.14
CA PHE A 91 14.07 1.60 6.95
C PHE A 91 14.02 2.43 5.67
N ARG A 92 13.22 3.49 5.65
CA ARG A 92 13.06 4.39 4.48
C ARG A 92 14.30 5.23 4.20
N THR A 93 15.15 5.45 5.19
CA THR A 93 16.44 6.14 5.02
C THR A 93 17.54 5.20 4.52
N ASN A 94 17.33 3.87 4.63
CA ASN A 94 18.28 2.87 4.18
C ASN A 94 17.83 2.28 2.83
N PRO A 95 18.49 2.63 1.70
CA PRO A 95 18.07 2.17 0.38
C PRO A 95 18.09 0.65 0.21
N LYS A 96 18.93 -0.07 0.96
CA LYS A 96 19.02 -1.53 0.91
C LYS A 96 17.74 -2.23 1.40
N ILE A 97 16.98 -1.57 2.28
CA ILE A 97 15.71 -2.08 2.81
C ILE A 97 14.53 -1.41 2.09
N ALA A 98 14.65 -0.12 1.79
CA ALA A 98 13.60 0.65 1.15
C ALA A 98 13.25 0.12 -0.25
N VAL A 99 14.26 -0.22 -1.07
CA VAL A 99 14.04 -0.70 -2.45
C VAL A 99 13.25 -2.02 -2.48
N PRO A 100 13.65 -3.10 -1.75
CA PRO A 100 12.84 -4.32 -1.69
C PRO A 100 11.43 -4.09 -1.14
N PHE A 101 11.29 -3.22 -0.13
CA PHE A 101 9.98 -2.88 0.43
C PHE A 101 9.07 -2.23 -0.61
N VAL A 102 9.57 -1.24 -1.36
CA VAL A 102 8.81 -0.55 -2.41
C VAL A 102 8.45 -1.52 -3.53
N LEU A 103 9.37 -2.41 -3.93
CA LEU A 103 9.08 -3.44 -4.93
C LEU A 103 7.96 -4.38 -4.46
N PHE A 104 8.03 -4.84 -3.21
CA PHE A 104 7.00 -5.70 -2.63
C PHE A 104 5.63 -4.99 -2.56
N TYR A 105 5.62 -3.70 -2.18
CA TYR A 105 4.43 -2.85 -2.24
C TYR A 105 3.79 -2.85 -3.63
N TYR A 106 4.57 -2.58 -4.68
CA TYR A 106 4.03 -2.54 -6.04
C TYR A 106 3.50 -3.90 -6.51
N ILE A 107 4.17 -5.00 -6.17
CA ILE A 107 3.71 -6.36 -6.50
C ILE A 107 2.37 -6.64 -5.80
N ALA A 108 2.23 -6.32 -4.52
CA ALA A 108 1.01 -6.53 -3.75
C ALA A 108 -0.17 -5.71 -4.33
N PHE A 109 0.07 -4.42 -4.62
CA PHE A 109 -0.97 -3.54 -5.16
C PHE A 109 -1.32 -3.83 -6.62
N TRP A 110 -0.37 -4.31 -7.41
CA TRP A 110 -0.65 -4.83 -8.75
C TRP A 110 -1.58 -6.05 -8.69
N GLY A 111 -1.35 -6.96 -7.74
CA GLY A 111 -2.23 -8.10 -7.50
C GLY A 111 -3.65 -7.67 -7.10
N LEU A 112 -3.76 -6.70 -6.20
CA LEU A 112 -5.04 -6.12 -5.76
C LEU A 112 -5.81 -5.52 -6.95
N LEU A 113 -5.12 -4.81 -7.84
CA LEU A 113 -5.68 -4.25 -9.05
C LEU A 113 -6.14 -5.35 -10.02
N ALA A 114 -5.31 -6.36 -10.29
CA ALA A 114 -5.61 -7.45 -11.21
C ALA A 114 -6.87 -8.22 -10.76
N ILE A 115 -6.98 -8.56 -9.48
CA ILE A 115 -8.16 -9.25 -8.93
C ILE A 115 -9.40 -8.37 -9.08
N SER A 116 -9.30 -7.05 -8.82
CA SER A 116 -10.43 -6.14 -8.95
C SER A 116 -10.98 -6.08 -10.39
N PHE A 117 -10.11 -6.13 -11.41
CA PHE A 117 -10.52 -6.20 -12.81
C PHE A 117 -11.23 -7.51 -13.16
N VAL A 118 -10.80 -8.62 -12.58
CA VAL A 118 -11.42 -9.94 -12.83
C VAL A 118 -12.79 -10.05 -12.17
N ILE A 119 -12.92 -9.53 -10.95
CA ILE A 119 -14.21 -9.51 -10.25
C ILE A 119 -15.21 -8.65 -11.02
N GLN A 120 -14.85 -7.41 -11.32
CA GLN A 120 -15.70 -6.50 -12.06
C GLN A 120 -14.90 -5.37 -12.72
N LEU A 121 -15.02 -5.26 -14.04
CA LEU A 121 -14.26 -4.30 -14.85
C LEU A 121 -14.40 -2.85 -14.35
N MET A 122 -15.62 -2.42 -14.02
CA MET A 122 -15.88 -1.05 -13.54
C MET A 122 -15.13 -0.73 -12.24
N PHE A 123 -15.17 -1.65 -11.26
CA PHE A 123 -14.44 -1.49 -10.00
C PHE A 123 -12.93 -1.57 -10.19
N GLY A 124 -12.45 -2.41 -11.13
CA GLY A 124 -11.04 -2.43 -11.52
C GLY A 124 -10.55 -1.06 -11.98
N PHE A 125 -11.33 -0.34 -12.79
CA PHE A 125 -10.99 1.04 -13.19
C PHE A 125 -10.99 2.02 -12.01
N ILE A 126 -11.94 1.89 -11.07
CA ILE A 126 -11.94 2.73 -9.86
C ILE A 126 -10.67 2.51 -9.05
N VAL A 127 -10.33 1.24 -8.77
CA VAL A 127 -9.10 0.87 -8.03
C VAL A 127 -7.86 1.36 -8.79
N PHE A 128 -7.84 1.25 -10.12
CA PHE A 128 -6.74 1.74 -10.97
C PHE A 128 -6.53 3.26 -10.83
N ILE A 129 -7.62 4.05 -10.84
CA ILE A 129 -7.52 5.51 -10.66
C ILE A 129 -6.91 5.84 -9.29
N PHE A 130 -7.39 5.22 -8.22
CA PHE A 130 -6.81 5.40 -6.89
C PHE A 130 -5.33 4.99 -6.81
N PHE A 131 -4.98 3.87 -7.45
CA PHE A 131 -3.59 3.42 -7.54
C PHE A 131 -2.72 4.43 -8.28
N MET A 132 -3.16 4.97 -9.43
CA MET A 132 -2.44 5.99 -10.18
C MET A 132 -2.24 7.28 -9.37
N ILE A 133 -3.26 7.72 -8.64
CA ILE A 133 -3.16 8.86 -7.73
C ILE A 133 -2.08 8.59 -6.66
N SER A 134 -2.06 7.40 -6.07
CA SER A 134 -1.07 7.00 -5.08
C SER A 134 0.36 7.04 -5.65
N VAL A 135 0.55 6.53 -6.87
CA VAL A 135 1.85 6.54 -7.57
C VAL A 135 2.32 7.99 -7.83
N ILE A 136 1.44 8.85 -8.35
CA ILE A 136 1.76 10.26 -8.64
C ILE A 136 2.18 10.99 -7.34
N ILE A 137 1.42 10.80 -6.26
CA ILE A 137 1.73 11.40 -4.96
C ILE A 137 3.07 10.91 -4.43
N THR A 138 3.36 9.62 -4.55
CA THR A 138 4.64 9.03 -4.14
C THR A 138 5.81 9.65 -4.89
N ILE A 139 5.73 9.77 -6.21
CA ILE A 139 6.77 10.39 -7.05
C ILE A 139 6.97 11.85 -6.66
N TYR A 140 5.88 12.60 -6.49
CA TYR A 140 5.94 14.01 -6.13
C TYR A 140 6.58 14.26 -4.76
N THR A 141 6.26 13.43 -3.76
CA THR A 141 6.82 13.54 -2.41
C THR A 141 8.32 13.24 -2.41
N HIS A 142 8.76 12.18 -3.11
CA HIS A 142 10.17 11.83 -3.20
C HIS A 142 11.03 12.89 -3.91
N LYS A 143 10.52 13.49 -5.00
CA LYS A 143 11.25 14.54 -5.70
C LYS A 143 11.55 15.72 -4.80
N LYS A 144 10.58 16.17 -4.02
CA LYS A 144 10.74 17.35 -3.15
C LYS A 144 11.64 17.11 -1.95
N ASP A 145 11.72 15.90 -1.41
CA ASP A 145 12.66 15.55 -0.35
C ASP A 145 14.11 15.58 -0.85
N ASN A 146 14.34 15.13 -2.08
CA ASN A 146 15.65 15.24 -2.72
C ASN A 146 16.06 16.68 -2.93
N ASP A 147 15.16 17.55 -3.40
CA ASP A 147 15.43 18.98 -3.61
C ASP A 147 15.81 19.68 -2.30
N LYS A 148 15.11 19.37 -1.19
CA LYS A 148 15.45 19.91 0.14
C LYS A 148 16.82 19.44 0.64
N MET A 149 17.17 18.16 0.42
CA MET A 149 18.49 17.64 0.81
C MET A 149 19.63 18.28 0.01
N THR A 150 19.40 18.58 -1.26
CA THR A 150 20.39 19.25 -2.11
C THR A 150 20.63 20.67 -1.64
N LEU A 151 19.56 21.45 -1.42
CA LEU A 151 19.65 22.83 -0.91
C LEU A 151 20.35 22.90 0.45
N ARG A 152 20.12 21.93 1.34
CA ARG A 152 20.79 21.89 2.65
C ARG A 152 22.29 21.65 2.52
N LYS A 153 22.69 20.74 1.62
CA LYS A 153 24.10 20.44 1.36
C LYS A 153 24.85 21.63 0.74
N ASP A 154 24.18 22.41 -0.10
CA ASP A 154 24.80 23.60 -0.72
C ASP A 154 24.97 24.71 0.31
N ASN A 155 24.01 24.96 1.18
CA ASN A 155 24.13 25.93 2.28
C ASN A 155 25.24 25.54 3.29
N ASP A 156 25.41 24.25 3.59
CA ASP A 156 26.47 23.77 4.49
C ASP A 156 27.89 23.94 3.87
N LYS A 157 27.99 23.96 2.53
CA LYS A 157 29.27 24.22 1.82
C LYS A 157 29.64 25.70 1.73
N GLU A 158 28.64 26.60 1.75
CA GLU A 158 28.90 28.05 1.73
C GLU A 158 29.29 28.60 3.12
N GLN A 159 29.07 27.85 4.19
CA GLN A 159 29.39 28.23 5.57
C GLN A 159 30.77 27.74 6.05
N ASN A 160 31.45 26.87 5.27
CA ASN A 160 32.82 26.38 5.54
C ASN A 160 33.82 26.93 4.53
#